data_4dc844b10456b7a0d97ff7948f9199c7
#
_entry.id   4dc844b10456b7a0d97ff7948f9199c7
#
_cell.length_a   1.000
_cell.length_b   1.000
_cell.length_c   1.000
_cell.angle_alpha   90.00
_cell.angle_beta   90.00
_cell.angle_gamma   90.00
#
_symmetry.space_group_name_H-M   'P 1'
#
loop_
_entity.id
_entity.type
_entity.pdbx_description
1 polymer ?
#
loop_
_entity_poly.entity_id
_entity_poly.type
_entity_poly.pdbx_seq_one_letter_code
_entity_poly.pdbx_strand_id
1 'polypeptide(L)'
;MHNPAVDKLRDWITADDPRIATLGFIFVAMLAGLLVGALFGGLGPIIAVGLLGALTVGALMLRSTQMGLFALIALICLLPYGALPFRLGFRPTFLDVAIAALFAVWAMRLITGQQRTFVASPLGPLLVAFMGWALFIFIFGLRYGGLNVTVARNFLEVLLAIGLFFLVINQVKTINQLDQISRIIILAGGGAAALGILFYFIPGDWTVSTLSLLRIFEYPTDGILRYIEDDPEQPMRAISTSVDPNALGGLLVFLTIITVAHLFASRPILPRPLLIVISAVMLLTLYLTFSRGSLLGVVAGLGVISLVRYRKLVWLMLALAAVVLILPQTQLYVQRFIEGIRGEDLATQMRFGEYKDALNLIGRYPLTGVGFFGTPDIDVYVGVSMVYLLLAQQMGIIGSALYLLIGLAYLVILFATFRRLPKRHRLEAPLLAYGLAILGAMVGGVFDHFYFNLTFIHISALYWLTMGLGMVAVLLWRAEEKQQLPGGAR
;
A
#
# COMPACT_ATOMS: atom_id res chain seq x y z
N MET A 1 6.89 12.40 33.76
CA MET A 1 7.95 11.80 34.57
C MET A 1 9.19 12.67 34.39
N HIS A 2 9.57 13.44 35.41
CA HIS A 2 10.82 14.20 35.43
C HIS A 2 11.97 13.22 35.67
N ASN A 3 12.91 13.16 34.74
CA ASN A 3 14.13 12.36 34.91
C ASN A 3 15.27 13.29 35.34
N PRO A 4 15.72 13.22 36.59
CA PRO A 4 16.71 14.15 37.17
C PRO A 4 18.06 14.17 36.44
N ALA A 5 18.39 13.08 35.71
CA ALA A 5 19.59 13.02 34.87
C ALA A 5 19.48 13.89 33.61
N VAL A 6 18.29 13.89 32.98
CA VAL A 6 18.01 14.69 31.77
C VAL A 6 17.94 16.17 32.12
N ASP A 7 17.36 16.52 33.27
CA ASP A 7 17.27 17.90 33.72
C ASP A 7 18.69 18.44 34.05
N LYS A 8 19.55 17.70 34.77
CA LYS A 8 20.94 18.07 35.00
C LYS A 8 21.73 18.25 33.71
N LEU A 9 21.52 17.36 32.71
CA LEU A 9 22.22 17.45 31.43
C LEU A 9 21.78 18.70 30.65
N ARG A 10 20.48 19.02 30.71
CA ARG A 10 19.93 20.22 30.09
C ARG A 10 20.51 21.48 30.78
N ASP A 11 20.56 21.50 32.09
CA ASP A 11 21.09 22.62 32.87
C ASP A 11 22.60 22.86 32.57
N TRP A 12 23.36 21.79 32.29
CA TRP A 12 24.76 21.93 31.85
C TRP A 12 24.89 22.54 30.46
N ILE A 13 24.03 22.14 29.51
CA ILE A 13 24.07 22.64 28.11
C ILE A 13 23.53 24.06 28.02
N THR A 14 22.58 24.43 28.88
CA THR A 14 21.92 25.75 28.90
C THR A 14 22.48 26.66 30.01
N ALA A 15 23.66 26.33 30.60
CA ALA A 15 24.26 27.14 31.66
C ALA A 15 24.65 28.52 31.10
N ASP A 16 24.42 29.56 31.91
CA ASP A 16 24.78 30.95 31.58
C ASP A 16 26.29 31.15 31.46
N ASP A 17 27.11 30.30 32.10
CA ASP A 17 28.57 30.27 31.90
C ASP A 17 28.93 29.53 30.60
N PRO A 18 29.52 30.23 29.60
CA PRO A 18 29.87 29.63 28.31
C PRO A 18 30.88 28.51 28.43
N ARG A 19 31.67 28.42 29.49
CA ARG A 19 32.61 27.31 29.71
C ARG A 19 31.88 26.03 30.12
N ILE A 20 30.88 26.15 31.03
CA ILE A 20 30.06 25.04 31.50
C ILE A 20 29.20 24.52 30.33
N ALA A 21 28.56 25.42 29.58
CA ALA A 21 27.78 25.08 28.42
C ALA A 21 28.61 24.34 27.35
N THR A 22 29.83 24.81 27.07
CA THR A 22 30.77 24.18 26.13
C THR A 22 31.19 22.77 26.59
N LEU A 23 31.52 22.61 27.90
CA LEU A 23 31.86 21.29 28.47
C LEU A 23 30.67 20.33 28.41
N GLY A 24 29.47 20.80 28.70
CA GLY A 24 28.23 20.03 28.58
C GLY A 24 27.98 19.57 27.14
N PHE A 25 28.15 20.45 26.17
CA PHE A 25 28.02 20.13 24.75
C PHE A 25 29.08 19.10 24.28
N ILE A 26 30.36 19.29 24.67
CA ILE A 26 31.46 18.35 24.35
C ILE A 26 31.17 16.98 24.96
N PHE A 27 30.72 16.91 26.21
CA PHE A 27 30.38 15.64 26.86
C PHE A 27 29.24 14.91 26.12
N VAL A 28 28.16 15.62 25.75
CA VAL A 28 27.05 15.03 25.00
C VAL A 28 27.49 14.57 23.60
N ALA A 29 28.31 15.40 22.92
CA ALA A 29 28.85 15.04 21.61
C ALA A 29 29.78 13.82 21.67
N MET A 30 30.61 13.71 22.70
CA MET A 30 31.47 12.54 22.93
C MET A 30 30.63 11.30 23.25
N LEU A 31 29.62 11.39 24.12
CA LEU A 31 28.75 10.28 24.44
C LEU A 31 27.97 9.79 23.22
N ALA A 32 27.43 10.73 22.43
CA ALA A 32 26.75 10.41 21.17
C ALA A 32 27.71 9.75 20.16
N GLY A 33 28.95 10.30 20.03
CA GLY A 33 30.00 9.73 19.18
C GLY A 33 30.40 8.32 19.60
N LEU A 34 30.54 8.08 20.92
CA LEU A 34 30.83 6.74 21.47
C LEU A 34 29.68 5.75 21.21
N LEU A 35 28.44 6.15 21.41
CA LEU A 35 27.26 5.32 21.13
C LEU A 35 27.16 4.98 19.65
N VAL A 36 27.32 5.97 18.78
CA VAL A 36 27.33 5.76 17.32
C VAL A 36 28.52 4.87 16.93
N GLY A 37 29.72 5.12 17.44
CA GLY A 37 30.89 4.30 17.16
C GLY A 37 30.74 2.85 17.65
N ALA A 38 30.16 2.64 18.83
CA ALA A 38 29.85 1.31 19.35
C ALA A 38 28.82 0.57 18.51
N LEU A 39 27.79 1.28 18.01
CA LEU A 39 26.79 0.72 17.09
C LEU A 39 27.45 0.31 15.76
N PHE A 40 28.27 1.16 15.18
CA PHE A 40 28.95 0.85 13.91
C PHE A 40 30.00 -0.25 14.07
N GLY A 41 30.77 -0.25 15.16
CA GLY A 41 31.80 -1.26 15.44
C GLY A 41 31.22 -2.61 15.87
N GLY A 42 30.13 -2.61 16.67
CA GLY A 42 29.53 -3.83 17.20
C GLY A 42 28.52 -4.50 16.27
N LEU A 43 27.74 -3.72 15.55
CA LEU A 43 26.62 -4.25 14.70
C LEU A 43 26.95 -4.19 13.20
N GLY A 44 28.02 -3.53 12.82
CA GLY A 44 28.36 -3.24 11.45
C GLY A 44 27.58 -2.03 10.87
N PRO A 45 28.11 -1.40 9.79
CA PRO A 45 27.59 -0.11 9.32
C PRO A 45 26.13 -0.16 8.83
N ILE A 46 25.73 -1.24 8.17
CA ILE A 46 24.38 -1.34 7.60
C ILE A 46 23.32 -1.45 8.69
N ILE A 47 23.57 -2.28 9.72
CA ILE A 47 22.63 -2.44 10.85
C ILE A 47 22.56 -1.16 11.66
N ALA A 48 23.72 -0.50 11.91
CA ALA A 48 23.79 0.75 12.65
C ALA A 48 22.97 1.87 11.95
N VAL A 49 23.14 2.04 10.63
CA VAL A 49 22.35 2.99 9.82
C VAL A 49 20.87 2.65 9.85
N GLY A 50 20.52 1.37 9.69
CA GLY A 50 19.13 0.92 9.74
C GLY A 50 18.49 1.19 11.11
N LEU A 51 19.20 0.92 12.21
CA LEU A 51 18.71 1.17 13.56
C LEU A 51 18.56 2.67 13.85
N LEU A 52 19.52 3.49 13.48
CA LEU A 52 19.45 4.95 13.62
C LEU A 52 18.28 5.52 12.78
N GLY A 53 18.10 5.02 11.56
CA GLY A 53 16.96 5.35 10.73
C GLY A 53 15.63 4.98 11.39
N ALA A 54 15.51 3.76 11.90
CA ALA A 54 14.31 3.29 12.59
C ALA A 54 14.00 4.12 13.86
N LEU A 55 15.02 4.45 14.66
CA LEU A 55 14.87 5.30 15.84
C LEU A 55 14.43 6.72 15.48
N THR A 56 15.02 7.28 14.42
CA THR A 56 14.67 8.62 13.92
C THR A 56 13.21 8.64 13.41
N VAL A 57 12.84 7.66 12.59
CA VAL A 57 11.46 7.51 12.10
C VAL A 57 10.51 7.30 13.26
N GLY A 58 10.83 6.44 14.23
CA GLY A 58 10.04 6.22 15.43
C GLY A 58 9.82 7.51 16.25
N ALA A 59 10.89 8.29 16.47
CA ALA A 59 10.80 9.58 17.17
C ALA A 59 9.93 10.60 16.41
N LEU A 60 10.04 10.65 15.08
CA LEU A 60 9.20 11.49 14.22
C LEU A 60 7.73 11.04 14.27
N MET A 61 7.46 9.72 14.27
CA MET A 61 6.11 9.18 14.40
C MET A 61 5.45 9.56 15.71
N LEU A 62 6.19 9.55 16.83
CA LEU A 62 5.69 9.97 18.14
C LEU A 62 5.35 11.47 18.15
N ARG A 63 6.10 12.31 17.42
CA ARG A 63 5.86 13.75 17.31
C ARG A 63 4.67 14.08 16.40
N SER A 64 4.50 13.36 15.30
CA SER A 64 3.49 13.65 14.28
C SER A 64 2.98 12.37 13.61
N THR A 65 1.68 12.10 13.75
CA THR A 65 1.01 10.99 13.05
C THR A 65 1.16 11.12 11.52
N GLN A 66 1.27 12.34 11.01
CA GLN A 66 1.48 12.58 9.58
C GLN A 66 2.85 12.05 9.11
N MET A 67 3.91 12.26 9.92
CA MET A 67 5.23 11.67 9.64
C MET A 67 5.19 10.15 9.68
N GLY A 68 4.39 9.58 10.59
CA GLY A 68 4.14 8.15 10.62
C GLY A 68 3.46 7.62 9.35
N LEU A 69 2.48 8.35 8.81
CA LEU A 69 1.86 8.01 7.53
C LEU A 69 2.86 8.11 6.36
N PHE A 70 3.75 9.10 6.37
CA PHE A 70 4.80 9.22 5.35
C PHE A 70 5.76 8.03 5.40
N ALA A 71 6.21 7.64 6.61
CA ALA A 71 7.07 6.47 6.79
C ALA A 71 6.37 5.18 6.37
N LEU A 72 5.08 4.99 6.73
CA LEU A 72 4.29 3.85 6.30
C LEU A 72 4.21 3.75 4.78
N ILE A 73 3.92 4.85 4.07
CA ILE A 73 3.85 4.88 2.61
C ILE A 73 5.22 4.55 1.99
N ALA A 74 6.29 5.10 2.53
CA ALA A 74 7.65 4.80 2.06
C ALA A 74 7.99 3.32 2.24
N LEU A 75 7.64 2.70 3.38
CA LEU A 75 7.82 1.27 3.63
C LEU A 75 6.98 0.41 2.66
N ILE A 76 5.70 0.75 2.45
CA ILE A 76 4.83 0.06 1.49
C ILE A 76 5.44 0.05 0.09
N CYS A 77 6.00 1.18 -0.36
CA CYS A 77 6.50 1.31 -1.71
C CYS A 77 7.94 0.81 -1.90
N LEU A 78 8.82 1.03 -0.90
CA LEU A 78 10.26 0.87 -1.08
C LEU A 78 10.87 -0.29 -0.30
N LEU A 79 10.22 -0.77 0.78
CA LEU A 79 10.78 -1.83 1.63
C LEU A 79 9.67 -2.74 2.21
N PRO A 80 8.78 -3.31 1.36
CA PRO A 80 7.57 -4.00 1.82
C PRO A 80 7.83 -5.27 2.64
N TYR A 81 8.96 -5.94 2.43
CA TYR A 81 9.30 -7.21 3.11
C TYR A 81 10.38 -7.08 4.18
N GLY A 82 10.91 -5.86 4.39
CA GLY A 82 11.92 -5.66 5.41
C GLY A 82 11.42 -6.06 6.80
N ALA A 83 12.17 -6.93 7.50
CA ALA A 83 11.84 -7.42 8.82
C ALA A 83 12.96 -7.13 9.82
N LEU A 84 12.61 -7.12 11.10
CA LEU A 84 13.59 -6.94 12.18
C LEU A 84 14.44 -8.22 12.35
N PRO A 85 15.75 -8.09 12.66
CA PRO A 85 16.67 -9.22 12.77
C PRO A 85 16.52 -10.03 14.07
N PHE A 86 15.31 -10.09 14.63
CA PHE A 86 15.01 -10.88 15.83
C PHE A 86 13.61 -11.50 15.75
N ARG A 87 13.37 -12.54 16.55
CA ARG A 87 12.10 -13.27 16.58
C ARG A 87 11.39 -13.07 17.91
N LEU A 88 10.07 -12.79 17.84
CA LEU A 88 9.13 -12.74 18.96
C LEU A 88 8.07 -13.85 18.79
N GLY A 89 8.51 -15.11 18.59
CA GLY A 89 7.62 -16.17 18.12
C GLY A 89 7.31 -16.08 16.62
N PHE A 90 7.35 -14.91 16.06
CA PHE A 90 7.33 -14.54 14.63
C PHE A 90 8.39 -13.46 14.35
N ARG A 91 8.64 -13.14 13.09
CA ARG A 91 9.53 -12.04 12.69
C ARG A 91 8.71 -10.80 12.39
N PRO A 92 8.80 -9.72 13.20
CA PRO A 92 8.10 -8.47 12.91
C PRO A 92 8.69 -7.79 11.69
N THR A 93 7.85 -7.38 10.74
CA THR A 93 8.27 -6.54 9.62
C THR A 93 8.34 -5.06 10.05
N PHE A 94 9.06 -4.23 9.28
CA PHE A 94 9.01 -2.78 9.48
C PHE A 94 7.59 -2.24 9.28
N LEU A 95 6.82 -2.87 8.40
CA LEU A 95 5.43 -2.54 8.16
C LEU A 95 4.56 -2.80 9.40
N ASP A 96 4.75 -3.95 10.09
CA ASP A 96 4.07 -4.27 11.35
C ASP A 96 4.32 -3.19 12.40
N VAL A 97 5.60 -2.86 12.57
CA VAL A 97 6.02 -1.88 13.57
C VAL A 97 5.44 -0.49 13.25
N ALA A 98 5.46 -0.09 11.98
CA ALA A 98 4.93 1.20 11.55
C ALA A 98 3.41 1.28 11.77
N ILE A 99 2.66 0.25 11.39
CA ILE A 99 1.21 0.20 11.60
C ILE A 99 0.89 0.17 13.10
N ALA A 100 1.54 -0.71 13.87
CA ALA A 100 1.32 -0.81 15.31
C ALA A 100 1.65 0.50 16.03
N ALA A 101 2.76 1.17 15.68
CA ALA A 101 3.14 2.47 16.25
C ALA A 101 2.10 3.55 15.93
N LEU A 102 1.59 3.61 14.69
CA LEU A 102 0.54 4.54 14.31
C LEU A 102 -0.74 4.34 15.14
N PHE A 103 -1.18 3.10 15.32
CA PHE A 103 -2.34 2.78 16.14
C PHE A 103 -2.10 3.08 17.62
N ALA A 104 -0.92 2.77 18.14
CA ALA A 104 -0.54 3.07 19.53
C ALA A 104 -0.56 4.58 19.80
N VAL A 105 0.03 5.39 18.89
CA VAL A 105 0.01 6.86 19.01
C VAL A 105 -1.42 7.39 18.93
N TRP A 106 -2.23 6.85 18.02
CA TRP A 106 -3.63 7.24 17.92
C TRP A 106 -4.45 6.87 19.17
N ALA A 107 -4.30 5.65 19.68
CA ALA A 107 -4.93 5.20 20.92
C ALA A 107 -4.50 6.09 22.12
N MET A 108 -3.20 6.41 22.24
CA MET A 108 -2.70 7.33 23.27
C MET A 108 -3.39 8.70 23.21
N ARG A 109 -3.56 9.28 22.00
CA ARG A 109 -4.23 10.58 21.83
C ARG A 109 -5.71 10.52 22.22
N LEU A 110 -6.38 9.39 22.00
CA LEU A 110 -7.76 9.18 22.46
C LEU A 110 -7.82 9.06 23.98
N ILE A 111 -6.94 8.25 24.60
CA ILE A 111 -6.90 8.02 26.05
C ILE A 111 -6.50 9.31 26.80
N THR A 112 -5.53 10.06 26.29
CA THR A 112 -5.08 11.32 26.92
C THR A 112 -6.01 12.51 26.66
N GLY A 113 -7.10 12.31 25.91
CA GLY A 113 -8.07 13.36 25.58
C GLY A 113 -7.54 14.42 24.60
N GLN A 114 -6.36 14.23 24.00
CA GLN A 114 -5.84 15.11 22.94
C GLN A 114 -6.73 15.05 21.68
N GLN A 115 -7.36 13.91 21.43
CA GLN A 115 -8.41 13.76 20.43
C GLN A 115 -9.70 13.35 21.14
N ARG A 116 -10.68 14.28 21.21
CA ARG A 116 -11.95 14.06 21.89
C ARG A 116 -13.08 13.56 20.99
N THR A 117 -12.92 13.68 19.68
CA THR A 117 -13.96 13.33 18.71
C THR A 117 -13.48 12.23 17.77
N PHE A 118 -14.30 11.22 17.62
CA PHE A 118 -14.12 10.18 16.59
C PHE A 118 -14.93 10.59 15.36
N VAL A 119 -14.28 10.66 14.21
CA VAL A 119 -14.93 11.01 12.94
C VAL A 119 -15.57 9.74 12.38
N ALA A 120 -16.89 9.76 12.30
CA ALA A 120 -17.66 8.69 11.64
C ALA A 120 -17.65 8.88 10.11
N SER A 121 -17.62 7.76 9.40
CA SER A 121 -17.73 7.71 7.94
C SER A 121 -19.00 6.95 7.54
N PRO A 122 -19.67 7.31 6.43
CA PRO A 122 -20.77 6.54 5.88
C PRO A 122 -20.41 5.07 5.57
N LEU A 123 -19.14 4.78 5.31
CA LEU A 123 -18.63 3.43 5.09
C LEU A 123 -18.32 2.69 6.40
N GLY A 124 -18.22 3.41 7.52
CA GLY A 124 -17.81 2.84 8.82
C GLY A 124 -18.60 1.59 9.21
N PRO A 125 -19.94 1.60 9.18
CA PRO A 125 -20.73 0.41 9.53
C PRO A 125 -20.44 -0.82 8.67
N LEU A 126 -20.26 -0.64 7.34
CA LEU A 126 -19.92 -1.74 6.44
C LEU A 126 -18.53 -2.30 6.72
N LEU A 127 -17.54 -1.44 7.01
CA LEU A 127 -16.19 -1.86 7.36
C LEU A 127 -16.18 -2.62 8.69
N VAL A 128 -16.90 -2.14 9.70
CA VAL A 128 -17.01 -2.83 10.99
C VAL A 128 -17.69 -4.18 10.81
N ALA A 129 -18.77 -4.26 10.01
CA ALA A 129 -19.43 -5.52 9.69
C ALA A 129 -18.49 -6.51 8.98
N PHE A 130 -17.67 -6.02 8.02
CA PHE A 130 -16.68 -6.83 7.32
C PHE A 130 -15.56 -7.32 8.26
N MET A 131 -15.03 -6.46 9.13
CA MET A 131 -14.04 -6.85 10.14
C MET A 131 -14.62 -7.85 11.16
N GLY A 132 -15.86 -7.63 11.61
CA GLY A 132 -16.55 -8.55 12.51
C GLY A 132 -16.80 -9.91 11.87
N TRP A 133 -17.19 -9.93 10.59
CA TRP A 133 -17.34 -11.16 9.82
C TRP A 133 -15.99 -11.87 9.63
N ALA A 134 -14.94 -11.16 9.27
CA ALA A 134 -13.60 -11.72 9.15
C ALA A 134 -13.11 -12.34 10.48
N LEU A 135 -13.34 -11.67 11.61
CA LEU A 135 -13.01 -12.19 12.95
C LEU A 135 -13.83 -13.44 13.30
N PHE A 136 -15.13 -13.42 13.00
CA PHE A 136 -15.99 -14.60 13.19
C PHE A 136 -15.46 -15.79 12.38
N ILE A 137 -15.16 -15.58 11.10
CA ILE A 137 -14.62 -16.63 10.22
C ILE A 137 -13.22 -17.10 10.65
N PHE A 138 -12.38 -16.20 11.18
CA PHE A 138 -11.09 -16.58 11.72
C PHE A 138 -11.26 -17.58 12.88
N ILE A 139 -12.13 -17.28 13.85
CA ILE A 139 -12.42 -18.16 14.98
C ILE A 139 -13.08 -19.46 14.51
N PHE A 140 -14.06 -19.34 13.60
CA PHE A 140 -14.78 -20.51 13.05
C PHE A 140 -13.85 -21.46 12.28
N GLY A 141 -12.85 -20.91 11.55
CA GLY A 141 -11.89 -21.66 10.76
C GLY A 141 -10.90 -22.48 11.61
N LEU A 142 -10.73 -22.17 12.91
CA LEU A 142 -9.88 -22.94 13.83
C LEU A 142 -10.29 -24.43 13.94
N ARG A 143 -11.52 -24.75 13.58
CA ARG A 143 -12.00 -26.16 13.54
C ARG A 143 -11.37 -26.98 12.40
N TYR A 144 -10.87 -26.32 11.35
CA TYR A 144 -10.26 -26.96 10.18
C TYR A 144 -8.75 -27.04 10.26
N GLY A 145 -8.11 -26.17 11.06
CA GLY A 145 -6.68 -26.16 11.28
C GLY A 145 -6.35 -25.57 12.64
N GLY A 146 -5.29 -26.06 13.28
CA GLY A 146 -4.84 -25.53 14.57
C GLY A 146 -4.34 -24.09 14.47
N LEU A 147 -4.38 -23.35 15.59
CA LEU A 147 -3.87 -22.00 15.66
C LEU A 147 -2.39 -21.93 15.28
N ASN A 148 -2.08 -21.27 14.18
CA ASN A 148 -0.71 -21.01 13.74
C ASN A 148 -0.38 -19.53 13.99
N VAL A 149 0.72 -19.28 14.70
CA VAL A 149 1.17 -17.92 15.07
C VAL A 149 1.35 -17.03 13.83
N THR A 150 1.89 -17.58 12.74
CA THR A 150 2.09 -16.83 11.49
C THR A 150 0.76 -16.40 10.87
N VAL A 151 -0.22 -17.31 10.79
CA VAL A 151 -1.56 -17.01 10.25
C VAL A 151 -2.28 -16.01 11.15
N ALA A 152 -2.18 -16.18 12.48
CA ALA A 152 -2.78 -15.24 13.43
C ALA A 152 -2.19 -13.84 13.32
N ARG A 153 -0.86 -13.73 13.19
CA ARG A 153 -0.17 -12.47 12.94
C ARG A 153 -0.63 -11.83 11.63
N ASN A 154 -0.57 -12.57 10.51
CA ASN A 154 -0.95 -12.05 9.19
C ASN A 154 -2.43 -11.62 9.16
N PHE A 155 -3.30 -12.35 9.85
CA PHE A 155 -4.70 -11.97 9.99
C PHE A 155 -4.87 -10.66 10.79
N LEU A 156 -4.13 -10.50 11.90
CA LEU A 156 -4.12 -9.25 12.66
C LEU A 156 -3.63 -8.08 11.80
N GLU A 157 -2.60 -8.29 10.98
CA GLU A 157 -2.11 -7.28 10.04
C GLU A 157 -3.18 -6.86 9.03
N VAL A 158 -3.96 -7.82 8.49
CA VAL A 158 -5.09 -7.50 7.61
C VAL A 158 -6.14 -6.66 8.34
N LEU A 159 -6.49 -7.01 9.59
CA LEU A 159 -7.42 -6.20 10.38
C LEU A 159 -6.88 -4.79 10.64
N LEU A 160 -5.60 -4.66 10.97
CA LEU A 160 -4.95 -3.36 11.15
C LEU A 160 -4.87 -2.59 9.82
N ALA A 161 -4.62 -3.26 8.70
CA ALA A 161 -4.65 -2.64 7.38
C ALA A 161 -6.05 -2.04 7.07
N ILE A 162 -7.14 -2.77 7.34
CA ILE A 162 -8.51 -2.24 7.24
C ILE A 162 -8.69 -1.07 8.22
N GLY A 163 -8.15 -1.20 9.43
CA GLY A 163 -8.16 -0.16 10.45
C GLY A 163 -7.50 1.15 10.02
N LEU A 164 -6.51 1.13 9.09
CA LEU A 164 -5.87 2.34 8.53
C LEU A 164 -6.90 3.30 7.92
N PHE A 165 -8.01 2.79 7.39
CA PHE A 165 -9.12 3.63 6.95
C PHE A 165 -9.60 4.56 8.07
N PHE A 166 -9.88 4.01 9.25
CA PHE A 166 -10.35 4.78 10.41
C PHE A 166 -9.28 5.71 10.96
N LEU A 167 -8.02 5.24 11.00
CA LEU A 167 -6.90 6.07 11.42
C LEU A 167 -6.77 7.30 10.52
N VAL A 168 -6.77 7.12 9.20
CA VAL A 168 -6.59 8.18 8.21
C VAL A 168 -7.69 9.23 8.29
N ILE A 169 -8.98 8.83 8.32
CA ILE A 169 -10.10 9.79 8.42
C ILE A 169 -10.11 10.57 9.74
N ASN A 170 -9.46 10.01 10.78
CA ASN A 170 -9.36 10.65 12.08
C ASN A 170 -8.11 11.50 12.27
N GLN A 171 -7.07 11.33 11.45
CA GLN A 171 -5.80 12.04 11.56
C GLN A 171 -5.61 13.13 10.49
N VAL A 172 -6.11 12.92 9.28
CA VAL A 172 -5.99 13.88 8.17
C VAL A 172 -7.19 14.83 8.21
N LYS A 173 -6.94 16.10 8.56
CA LYS A 173 -8.00 17.10 8.81
C LYS A 173 -8.00 18.27 7.84
N THR A 174 -6.99 18.41 7.00
CA THR A 174 -6.84 19.56 6.10
C THR A 174 -6.46 19.11 4.69
N ILE A 175 -6.83 19.93 3.71
CA ILE A 175 -6.45 19.69 2.31
C ILE A 175 -4.92 19.70 2.16
N ASN A 176 -4.21 20.54 2.90
CA ASN A 176 -2.75 20.59 2.83
C ASN A 176 -2.10 19.28 3.31
N GLN A 177 -2.62 18.64 4.36
CA GLN A 177 -2.16 17.31 4.79
C GLN A 177 -2.44 16.25 3.72
N LEU A 178 -3.62 16.28 3.11
CA LEU A 178 -4.00 15.38 2.03
C LEU A 178 -3.06 15.54 0.82
N ASP A 179 -2.78 16.79 0.41
CA ASP A 179 -1.84 17.10 -0.66
C ASP A 179 -0.41 16.60 -0.36
N GLN A 180 0.05 16.76 0.90
CA GLN A 180 1.37 16.27 1.31
C GLN A 180 1.46 14.75 1.28
N ILE A 181 0.43 14.05 1.75
CA ILE A 181 0.36 12.58 1.67
C ILE A 181 0.35 12.13 0.21
N SER A 182 -0.43 12.78 -0.66
CA SER A 182 -0.43 12.50 -2.09
C SER A 182 0.96 12.69 -2.72
N ARG A 183 1.70 13.73 -2.33
CA ARG A 183 3.10 13.94 -2.80
C ARG A 183 4.01 12.77 -2.41
N ILE A 184 3.91 12.30 -1.16
CA ILE A 184 4.73 11.18 -0.70
C ILE A 184 4.36 9.88 -1.43
N ILE A 185 3.07 9.62 -1.66
CA ILE A 185 2.62 8.48 -2.47
C ILE A 185 3.24 8.51 -3.87
N ILE A 186 3.18 9.68 -4.54
CA ILE A 186 3.73 9.85 -5.89
C ILE A 186 5.24 9.68 -5.91
N LEU A 187 5.97 10.31 -4.97
CA LEU A 187 7.43 10.24 -4.92
C LEU A 187 7.95 8.86 -4.54
N ALA A 188 7.37 8.23 -3.51
CA ALA A 188 7.74 6.87 -3.10
C ALA A 188 7.42 5.85 -4.19
N GLY A 189 6.26 5.99 -4.83
CA GLY A 189 5.87 5.17 -5.95
C GLY A 189 6.78 5.35 -7.18
N GLY A 190 7.17 6.60 -7.47
CA GLY A 190 8.17 6.92 -8.50
C GLY A 190 9.51 6.25 -8.22
N GLY A 191 9.93 6.27 -6.94
CA GLY A 191 11.14 5.56 -6.48
C GLY A 191 11.04 4.04 -6.67
N ALA A 192 9.92 3.43 -6.27
CA ALA A 192 9.69 1.99 -6.47
C ALA A 192 9.71 1.61 -7.96
N ALA A 193 9.08 2.41 -8.81
CA ALA A 193 9.08 2.19 -10.25
C ALA A 193 10.47 2.37 -10.86
N ALA A 194 11.22 3.38 -10.44
CA ALA A 194 12.60 3.60 -10.89
C ALA A 194 13.52 2.44 -10.50
N LEU A 195 13.38 1.90 -9.29
CA LEU A 195 14.08 0.67 -8.88
C LEU A 195 13.69 -0.54 -9.74
N GLY A 196 12.40 -0.65 -10.11
CA GLY A 196 11.93 -1.69 -11.01
C GLY A 196 12.61 -1.64 -12.38
N ILE A 197 12.76 -0.45 -12.95
CA ILE A 197 13.51 -0.24 -14.22
C ILE A 197 14.98 -0.54 -14.01
N LEU A 198 15.57 -0.02 -12.93
CA LEU A 198 17.00 -0.24 -12.64
C LEU A 198 17.32 -1.74 -12.58
N PHE A 199 16.57 -2.50 -11.78
CA PHE A 199 16.78 -3.94 -11.60
C PHE A 199 16.47 -4.76 -12.85
N TYR A 200 15.63 -4.24 -13.76
CA TYR A 200 15.36 -4.88 -15.04
C TYR A 200 16.54 -4.76 -16.01
N PHE A 201 17.22 -3.62 -16.06
CA PHE A 201 18.27 -3.34 -17.03
C PHE A 201 19.69 -3.67 -16.57
N ILE A 202 19.95 -3.76 -15.26
CA ILE A 202 21.27 -4.20 -14.77
C ILE A 202 21.38 -5.73 -14.86
N PRO A 203 22.60 -6.29 -14.94
CA PRO A 203 22.80 -7.74 -14.91
C PRO A 203 22.13 -8.39 -13.70
N GLY A 204 21.50 -9.56 -13.88
CA GLY A 204 20.76 -10.27 -12.84
C GLY A 204 21.57 -10.51 -11.56
N ASP A 205 22.86 -10.85 -11.69
CA ASP A 205 23.77 -11.04 -10.56
C ASP A 205 23.92 -9.77 -9.71
N TRP A 206 23.90 -8.60 -10.33
CA TRP A 206 23.96 -7.31 -9.63
C TRP A 206 22.64 -7.03 -8.91
N THR A 207 21.51 -7.36 -9.51
CA THR A 207 20.21 -7.26 -8.86
C THR A 207 20.17 -8.14 -7.62
N VAL A 208 20.56 -9.42 -7.74
CA VAL A 208 20.65 -10.36 -6.62
C VAL A 208 21.61 -9.85 -5.55
N SER A 209 22.80 -9.40 -5.93
CA SER A 209 23.81 -8.85 -5.01
C SER A 209 23.28 -7.62 -4.26
N THR A 210 22.59 -6.70 -4.98
CA THR A 210 22.01 -5.49 -4.38
C THR A 210 20.91 -5.83 -3.37
N LEU A 211 19.99 -6.72 -3.73
CA LEU A 211 18.91 -7.14 -2.83
C LEU A 211 19.46 -7.99 -1.66
N SER A 212 20.56 -8.73 -1.86
CA SER A 212 21.25 -9.48 -0.80
C SER A 212 21.85 -8.58 0.29
N LEU A 213 22.12 -7.30 0.02
CA LEU A 213 22.50 -6.33 1.06
C LEU A 213 21.37 -6.15 2.08
N LEU A 214 20.11 -6.35 1.66
CA LEU A 214 18.94 -6.29 2.54
C LEU A 214 18.68 -7.61 3.30
N ARG A 215 19.51 -8.64 3.12
CA ARG A 215 19.40 -9.93 3.83
C ARG A 215 19.44 -9.78 5.35
N ILE A 216 20.15 -8.77 5.86
CA ILE A 216 20.14 -8.46 7.30
C ILE A 216 18.74 -8.07 7.81
N PHE A 217 17.85 -7.59 6.92
CA PHE A 217 16.45 -7.30 7.17
C PHE A 217 15.53 -8.42 6.66
N GLU A 218 16.05 -9.64 6.57
CA GLU A 218 15.33 -10.85 6.16
C GLU A 218 14.68 -10.75 4.77
N TYR A 219 15.22 -9.91 3.89
CA TYR A 219 14.74 -9.82 2.51
C TYR A 219 14.99 -11.14 1.77
N PRO A 220 14.07 -11.57 0.89
CA PRO A 220 14.27 -12.77 0.08
C PRO A 220 15.57 -12.70 -0.71
N THR A 221 16.32 -13.79 -0.73
CA THR A 221 17.59 -13.91 -1.49
C THR A 221 17.53 -14.95 -2.60
N ASP A 222 16.57 -15.88 -2.51
CA ASP A 222 16.42 -16.97 -3.45
C ASP A 222 15.22 -16.74 -4.36
N GLY A 223 15.31 -17.13 -5.63
CA GLY A 223 14.23 -16.99 -6.60
C GLY A 223 13.76 -15.55 -6.83
N ILE A 224 14.66 -14.57 -6.67
CA ILE A 224 14.33 -13.14 -6.77
C ILE A 224 14.05 -12.76 -8.22
N LEU A 225 14.87 -13.26 -9.17
CA LEU A 225 14.68 -12.98 -10.58
C LEU A 225 13.46 -13.76 -11.07
N ARG A 226 12.53 -13.06 -11.66
CA ARG A 226 11.30 -13.62 -12.21
C ARG A 226 11.31 -13.50 -13.74
N TYR A 227 10.98 -14.57 -14.38
CA TYR A 227 10.90 -14.68 -15.82
C TYR A 227 9.46 -14.98 -16.25
N ILE A 228 9.17 -14.80 -17.52
CA ILE A 228 7.89 -15.22 -18.09
C ILE A 228 7.82 -16.75 -18.01
N GLU A 229 6.72 -17.30 -17.48
CA GLU A 229 6.50 -18.75 -17.25
C GLU A 229 7.55 -19.42 -16.35
N ASP A 230 8.24 -18.63 -15.53
CA ASP A 230 9.37 -19.06 -14.69
C ASP A 230 10.52 -19.72 -15.51
N ASP A 231 10.60 -19.45 -16.81
CA ASP A 231 11.61 -19.95 -17.73
C ASP A 231 12.73 -18.89 -17.92
N PRO A 232 13.97 -19.16 -17.47
CA PRO A 232 15.11 -18.24 -17.64
C PRO A 232 15.48 -17.89 -19.07
N GLU A 233 15.04 -18.64 -20.07
CA GLU A 233 15.22 -18.33 -21.49
C GLU A 233 14.24 -17.27 -21.98
N GLN A 234 13.17 -17.05 -21.24
CA GLN A 234 12.18 -16.01 -21.51
C GLN A 234 12.61 -14.65 -20.93
N PRO A 235 12.02 -13.54 -21.38
CA PRO A 235 12.32 -12.21 -20.82
C PRO A 235 12.09 -12.13 -19.31
N MET A 236 13.03 -11.49 -18.63
CA MET A 236 12.90 -11.16 -17.21
C MET A 236 11.72 -10.20 -17.01
N ARG A 237 11.11 -10.25 -15.84
CA ARG A 237 10.01 -9.37 -15.42
C ARG A 237 10.49 -8.37 -14.37
N ALA A 238 10.04 -7.12 -14.44
CA ALA A 238 10.39 -6.11 -13.45
C ALA A 238 9.78 -6.44 -12.09
N ILE A 239 10.60 -6.44 -11.03
CA ILE A 239 10.22 -6.83 -9.67
C ILE A 239 10.32 -5.70 -8.65
N SER A 240 11.25 -4.75 -8.81
CA SER A 240 11.60 -3.76 -7.79
C SER A 240 11.95 -4.44 -6.44
N THR A 241 11.76 -3.74 -5.32
CA THR A 241 11.82 -4.30 -3.97
C THR A 241 10.58 -5.12 -3.60
N SER A 242 9.55 -5.16 -4.43
CA SER A 242 8.39 -6.05 -4.24
C SER A 242 8.68 -7.52 -4.54
N VAL A 243 9.84 -7.85 -5.13
CA VAL A 243 10.32 -9.21 -5.42
C VAL A 243 9.36 -10.05 -6.29
N ASP A 244 8.14 -9.64 -6.45
CA ASP A 244 7.12 -10.24 -7.29
C ASP A 244 6.61 -9.23 -8.31
N PRO A 245 6.61 -9.56 -9.63
CA PRO A 245 6.20 -8.64 -10.69
C PRO A 245 4.70 -8.32 -10.67
N ASN A 246 3.85 -9.25 -10.24
CA ASN A 246 2.42 -9.02 -10.17
C ASN A 246 2.09 -8.14 -8.94
N ALA A 247 2.78 -8.35 -7.81
CA ALA A 247 2.68 -7.50 -6.63
C ALA A 247 3.13 -6.06 -6.95
N LEU A 248 4.25 -5.88 -7.66
CA LEU A 248 4.67 -4.58 -8.15
C LEU A 248 3.62 -3.97 -9.09
N GLY A 249 3.06 -4.76 -10.01
CA GLY A 249 1.97 -4.34 -10.87
C GLY A 249 0.75 -3.87 -10.08
N GLY A 250 0.32 -4.64 -9.09
CA GLY A 250 -0.80 -4.30 -8.20
C GLY A 250 -0.56 -2.99 -7.41
N LEU A 251 0.65 -2.76 -6.95
CA LEU A 251 1.08 -1.50 -6.33
C LEU A 251 1.00 -0.34 -7.32
N LEU A 252 1.53 -0.53 -8.54
CA LEU A 252 1.56 0.47 -9.60
C LEU A 252 0.15 0.87 -10.10
N VAL A 253 -0.87 0.04 -9.92
CA VAL A 253 -2.26 0.42 -10.23
C VAL A 253 -2.65 1.68 -9.45
N PHE A 254 -2.44 1.70 -8.14
CA PHE A 254 -2.74 2.87 -7.31
C PHE A 254 -1.87 4.06 -7.68
N LEU A 255 -0.56 3.84 -7.70
CA LEU A 255 0.44 4.89 -7.83
C LEU A 255 0.33 5.62 -9.18
N THR A 256 0.13 4.87 -10.27
CA THR A 256 -0.02 5.44 -11.61
C THR A 256 -1.30 6.26 -11.74
N ILE A 257 -2.45 5.72 -11.29
CA ILE A 257 -3.73 6.43 -11.39
C ILE A 257 -3.71 7.70 -10.55
N ILE A 258 -3.17 7.65 -9.32
CA ILE A 258 -3.03 8.81 -8.44
C ILE A 258 -2.13 9.86 -9.11
N THR A 259 -0.97 9.46 -9.65
CA THR A 259 -0.02 10.37 -10.29
C THR A 259 -0.63 11.06 -11.52
N VAL A 260 -1.27 10.30 -12.40
CA VAL A 260 -1.90 10.83 -13.61
C VAL A 260 -3.08 11.75 -13.29
N ALA A 261 -3.89 11.44 -12.28
CA ALA A 261 -4.97 12.32 -11.84
C ALA A 261 -4.43 13.70 -11.38
N HIS A 262 -3.31 13.73 -10.66
CA HIS A 262 -2.65 14.97 -10.24
C HIS A 262 -1.92 15.68 -11.37
N LEU A 263 -1.41 14.98 -12.39
CA LEU A 263 -0.82 15.58 -13.59
C LEU A 263 -1.83 16.44 -14.34
N PHE A 264 -3.05 15.96 -14.49
CA PHE A 264 -4.13 16.65 -15.18
C PHE A 264 -4.93 17.61 -14.29
N ALA A 265 -4.61 17.69 -13.01
CA ALA A 265 -5.27 18.61 -12.08
C ALA A 265 -5.12 20.08 -12.51
N SER A 266 -6.13 20.89 -12.22
CA SER A 266 -6.07 22.35 -12.45
C SER A 266 -5.00 23.02 -11.59
N ARG A 267 -4.73 22.45 -10.39
CA ARG A 267 -3.67 22.85 -9.47
C ARG A 267 -2.85 21.63 -9.10
N PRO A 268 -1.82 21.27 -9.88
CA PRO A 268 -0.99 20.11 -9.59
C PRO A 268 -0.18 20.31 -8.30
N ILE A 269 -0.05 19.24 -7.52
CA ILE A 269 0.66 19.28 -6.22
C ILE A 269 2.18 19.19 -6.35
N LEU A 270 2.69 18.78 -7.51
CA LEU A 270 4.10 18.75 -7.91
C LEU A 270 4.25 19.40 -9.28
N PRO A 271 5.47 19.83 -9.66
CA PRO A 271 5.70 20.37 -11.01
C PRO A 271 5.26 19.40 -12.11
N ARG A 272 4.54 19.89 -13.12
CA ARG A 272 4.04 19.04 -14.21
C ARG A 272 5.12 18.23 -14.92
N PRO A 273 6.31 18.77 -15.24
CA PRO A 273 7.38 17.98 -15.85
C PRO A 273 7.78 16.77 -14.99
N LEU A 274 7.86 16.95 -13.66
CA LEU A 274 8.15 15.87 -12.73
C LEU A 274 7.04 14.81 -12.73
N LEU A 275 5.77 15.22 -12.71
CA LEU A 275 4.63 14.30 -12.79
C LEU A 275 4.60 13.51 -14.11
N ILE A 276 4.98 14.15 -15.24
CA ILE A 276 5.12 13.47 -16.54
C ILE A 276 6.20 12.39 -16.46
N VAL A 277 7.38 12.74 -15.95
CA VAL A 277 8.50 11.80 -15.83
C VAL A 277 8.11 10.63 -14.91
N ILE A 278 7.55 10.90 -13.73
CA ILE A 278 7.13 9.86 -12.79
C ILE A 278 6.04 8.97 -13.42
N SER A 279 5.05 9.56 -14.11
CA SER A 279 4.01 8.78 -14.79
C SER A 279 4.59 7.87 -15.88
N ALA A 280 5.53 8.39 -16.67
CA ALA A 280 6.20 7.61 -17.72
C ALA A 280 7.03 6.46 -17.15
N VAL A 281 7.77 6.71 -16.06
CA VAL A 281 8.54 5.69 -15.33
C VAL A 281 7.60 4.61 -14.78
N MET A 282 6.49 5.00 -14.14
CA MET A 282 5.51 4.04 -13.61
C MET A 282 4.86 3.20 -14.72
N LEU A 283 4.46 3.81 -15.84
CA LEU A 283 3.86 3.10 -16.96
C LEU A 283 4.86 2.15 -17.65
N LEU A 284 6.11 2.59 -17.81
CA LEU A 284 7.17 1.72 -18.33
C LEU A 284 7.44 0.54 -17.40
N THR A 285 7.56 0.78 -16.09
CA THR A 285 7.73 -0.30 -15.12
C THR A 285 6.55 -1.27 -15.17
N LEU A 286 5.31 -0.76 -15.20
CA LEU A 286 4.11 -1.59 -15.31
C LEU A 286 4.15 -2.46 -16.56
N TYR A 287 4.55 -1.92 -17.70
CA TYR A 287 4.75 -2.69 -18.94
C TYR A 287 5.79 -3.81 -18.74
N LEU A 288 6.94 -3.49 -18.12
CA LEU A 288 8.02 -4.45 -17.87
C LEU A 288 7.68 -5.51 -16.80
N THR A 289 6.62 -5.32 -16.01
CA THR A 289 6.14 -6.39 -15.12
C THR A 289 5.46 -7.54 -15.85
N PHE A 290 5.03 -7.35 -17.09
CA PHE A 290 4.18 -8.28 -17.84
C PHE A 290 2.90 -8.70 -17.09
N SER A 291 2.42 -7.86 -16.14
CA SER A 291 1.18 -8.12 -15.40
C SER A 291 -0.04 -7.62 -16.15
N ARG A 292 -0.73 -8.51 -16.85
CA ARG A 292 -1.93 -8.20 -17.65
C ARG A 292 -3.06 -7.63 -16.78
N GLY A 293 -3.29 -8.23 -15.63
CA GLY A 293 -4.35 -7.80 -14.70
C GLY A 293 -4.12 -6.37 -14.19
N SER A 294 -2.88 -6.04 -13.83
CA SER A 294 -2.52 -4.70 -13.36
C SER A 294 -2.64 -3.66 -14.49
N LEU A 295 -2.26 -4.01 -15.73
CA LEU A 295 -2.46 -3.14 -16.87
C LEU A 295 -3.95 -2.84 -17.09
N LEU A 296 -4.80 -3.87 -17.06
CA LEU A 296 -6.25 -3.69 -17.18
C LEU A 296 -6.82 -2.81 -16.07
N GLY A 297 -6.32 -2.96 -14.83
CA GLY A 297 -6.68 -2.07 -13.72
C GLY A 297 -6.33 -0.61 -14.00
N VAL A 298 -5.10 -0.32 -14.47
CA VAL A 298 -4.70 1.05 -14.84
C VAL A 298 -5.53 1.58 -16.00
N VAL A 299 -5.74 0.77 -17.05
CA VAL A 299 -6.55 1.16 -18.20
C VAL A 299 -8.00 1.49 -17.78
N ALA A 300 -8.59 0.71 -16.89
CA ALA A 300 -9.93 0.98 -16.36
C ALA A 300 -9.98 2.32 -15.60
N GLY A 301 -9.06 2.54 -14.66
CA GLY A 301 -9.00 3.79 -13.89
C GLY A 301 -8.73 5.02 -14.77
N LEU A 302 -7.71 4.97 -15.63
CA LEU A 302 -7.38 6.08 -16.54
C LEU A 302 -8.45 6.26 -17.62
N GLY A 303 -9.08 5.18 -18.08
CA GLY A 303 -10.20 5.23 -19.04
C GLY A 303 -11.36 6.05 -18.46
N VAL A 304 -11.77 5.79 -17.22
CA VAL A 304 -12.83 6.57 -16.58
C VAL A 304 -12.41 8.03 -16.35
N ILE A 305 -11.17 8.31 -15.92
CA ILE A 305 -10.65 9.69 -15.83
C ILE A 305 -10.80 10.41 -17.18
N SER A 306 -10.41 9.72 -18.25
CA SER A 306 -10.41 10.28 -19.60
C SER A 306 -11.82 10.63 -20.09
N LEU A 307 -12.78 9.76 -19.83
CA LEU A 307 -14.18 9.96 -20.24
C LEU A 307 -14.89 11.02 -19.40
N VAL A 308 -14.68 11.01 -18.08
CA VAL A 308 -15.41 11.88 -17.14
C VAL A 308 -14.85 13.31 -17.14
N ARG A 309 -13.52 13.48 -17.27
CA ARG A 309 -12.91 14.80 -17.03
C ARG A 309 -11.88 15.24 -18.06
N TYR A 310 -10.99 14.36 -18.50
CA TYR A 310 -9.82 14.75 -19.30
C TYR A 310 -9.82 14.08 -20.66
N ARG A 311 -10.76 14.46 -21.54
CA ARG A 311 -10.96 13.85 -22.87
C ARG A 311 -9.70 13.75 -23.73
N LYS A 312 -8.72 14.64 -23.54
CA LYS A 312 -7.42 14.56 -24.25
C LYS A 312 -6.62 13.32 -23.87
N LEU A 313 -6.84 12.76 -22.67
CA LEU A 313 -6.18 11.53 -22.23
C LEU A 313 -6.64 10.31 -23.06
N VAL A 314 -7.88 10.32 -23.61
CA VAL A 314 -8.35 9.26 -24.52
C VAL A 314 -7.40 9.12 -25.71
N TRP A 315 -7.06 10.24 -26.34
CA TRP A 315 -6.17 10.23 -27.50
C TRP A 315 -4.77 9.77 -27.15
N LEU A 316 -4.26 10.16 -25.99
CA LEU A 316 -2.98 9.66 -25.49
C LEU A 316 -3.02 8.15 -25.23
N MET A 317 -4.08 7.64 -24.61
CA MET A 317 -4.25 6.18 -24.38
C MET A 317 -4.36 5.43 -25.69
N LEU A 318 -5.11 5.96 -26.69
CA LEU A 318 -5.22 5.35 -28.03
C LEU A 318 -3.88 5.39 -28.74
N ALA A 319 -3.12 6.47 -28.66
CA ALA A 319 -1.80 6.57 -29.26
C ALA A 319 -0.83 5.56 -28.63
N LEU A 320 -0.82 5.43 -27.29
CA LEU A 320 0.00 4.43 -26.61
C LEU A 320 -0.42 3.00 -26.98
N ALA A 321 -1.71 2.72 -27.06
CA ALA A 321 -2.21 1.42 -27.50
C ALA A 321 -1.78 1.14 -28.94
N ALA A 322 -1.88 2.12 -29.86
CA ALA A 322 -1.41 1.98 -31.23
C ALA A 322 0.10 1.70 -31.29
N VAL A 323 0.89 2.39 -30.49
CA VAL A 323 2.34 2.16 -30.38
C VAL A 323 2.61 0.71 -29.94
N VAL A 324 1.93 0.22 -28.90
CA VAL A 324 2.07 -1.17 -28.41
C VAL A 324 1.66 -2.19 -29.49
N LEU A 325 0.63 -1.88 -30.28
CA LEU A 325 0.15 -2.81 -31.33
C LEU A 325 1.04 -2.85 -32.58
N ILE A 326 1.76 -1.75 -32.88
CA ILE A 326 2.51 -1.61 -34.15
C ILE A 326 4.00 -1.91 -33.96
N LEU A 327 4.60 -1.58 -32.82
CA LEU A 327 6.05 -1.73 -32.61
C LEU A 327 6.46 -3.21 -32.55
N PRO A 328 7.49 -3.65 -33.31
CA PRO A 328 8.00 -5.01 -33.24
C PRO A 328 8.45 -5.44 -31.85
N GLN A 329 9.01 -4.51 -31.06
CA GLN A 329 9.53 -4.75 -29.70
C GLN A 329 8.43 -5.06 -28.69
N THR A 330 7.18 -4.73 -29.00
CA THR A 330 6.03 -4.94 -28.11
C THR A 330 5.18 -6.15 -28.51
N GLN A 331 5.50 -6.80 -29.64
CA GLN A 331 4.70 -7.92 -30.17
C GLN A 331 4.65 -9.12 -29.21
N LEU A 332 5.72 -9.38 -28.47
CA LEU A 332 5.71 -10.40 -27.43
C LEU A 332 4.61 -10.12 -26.38
N TYR A 333 4.43 -8.85 -25.98
CA TYR A 333 3.38 -8.47 -25.02
C TYR A 333 1.99 -8.67 -25.62
N VAL A 334 1.81 -8.27 -26.88
CA VAL A 334 0.54 -8.45 -27.62
C VAL A 334 0.21 -9.92 -27.77
N GLN A 335 1.18 -10.73 -28.21
CA GLN A 335 1.01 -12.18 -28.35
C GLN A 335 0.59 -12.82 -27.02
N ARG A 336 1.29 -12.50 -25.92
CA ARG A 336 0.98 -12.97 -24.57
C ARG A 336 -0.43 -12.57 -24.12
N PHE A 337 -0.88 -11.38 -24.52
CA PHE A 337 -2.24 -10.94 -24.21
C PHE A 337 -3.29 -11.77 -24.97
N ILE A 338 -3.02 -12.09 -26.24
CA ILE A 338 -3.88 -12.92 -27.09
C ILE A 338 -3.93 -14.35 -26.56
N GLU A 339 -2.77 -14.96 -26.26
CA GLU A 339 -2.66 -16.31 -25.68
C GLU A 339 -3.45 -16.41 -24.37
N GLY A 340 -3.38 -15.38 -23.53
CA GLY A 340 -4.17 -15.31 -22.29
C GLY A 340 -5.67 -15.25 -22.52
N ILE A 341 -6.13 -14.48 -23.51
CA ILE A 341 -7.56 -14.45 -23.89
C ILE A 341 -8.02 -15.82 -24.40
N ARG A 342 -7.17 -16.52 -25.15
CA ARG A 342 -7.47 -17.84 -25.67
C ARG A 342 -7.31 -18.98 -24.66
N GLY A 343 -6.71 -18.69 -23.50
CA GLY A 343 -6.43 -19.70 -22.47
C GLY A 343 -5.30 -20.67 -22.87
N GLU A 344 -4.42 -20.26 -23.77
CA GLU A 344 -3.34 -21.08 -24.31
C GLU A 344 -2.06 -21.01 -23.46
N ASP A 345 -1.86 -19.93 -22.70
CA ASP A 345 -0.68 -19.78 -21.83
C ASP A 345 -0.82 -20.54 -20.50
N LEU A 346 0.31 -21.03 -19.97
CA LEU A 346 0.38 -21.81 -18.75
C LEU A 346 -0.24 -21.08 -17.55
N ALA A 347 0.02 -19.78 -17.40
CA ALA A 347 -0.49 -19.00 -16.30
C ALA A 347 -2.02 -18.90 -16.30
N THR A 348 -2.66 -18.80 -17.46
CA THR A 348 -4.12 -18.80 -17.59
C THR A 348 -4.70 -20.19 -17.33
N GLN A 349 -4.06 -21.26 -17.81
CA GLN A 349 -4.49 -22.63 -17.53
C GLN A 349 -4.43 -22.95 -16.04
N MET A 350 -3.36 -22.57 -15.35
CA MET A 350 -3.24 -22.71 -13.90
C MET A 350 -4.38 -21.97 -13.17
N ARG A 351 -4.70 -20.73 -13.58
CA ARG A 351 -5.82 -19.97 -13.02
C ARG A 351 -7.16 -20.66 -13.21
N PHE A 352 -7.41 -21.28 -14.35
CA PHE A 352 -8.64 -22.04 -14.55
C PHE A 352 -8.74 -23.24 -13.59
N GLY A 353 -7.63 -23.92 -13.30
CA GLY A 353 -7.55 -24.93 -12.24
C GLY A 353 -7.90 -24.36 -10.86
N GLU A 354 -7.25 -23.25 -10.47
CA GLU A 354 -7.52 -22.54 -9.21
C GLU A 354 -9.00 -22.10 -9.10
N TYR A 355 -9.59 -21.58 -10.19
CA TYR A 355 -11.01 -21.17 -10.21
C TYR A 355 -11.95 -22.35 -10.00
N LYS A 356 -11.66 -23.50 -10.64
CA LYS A 356 -12.44 -24.72 -10.47
C LYS A 356 -12.41 -25.20 -9.04
N ASP A 357 -11.23 -25.21 -8.41
CA ASP A 357 -11.06 -25.59 -7.02
C ASP A 357 -11.78 -24.62 -6.07
N ALA A 358 -11.64 -23.32 -6.34
CA ALA A 358 -12.35 -22.30 -5.54
C ALA A 358 -13.87 -22.46 -5.64
N LEU A 359 -14.42 -22.69 -6.83
CA LEU A 359 -15.85 -22.90 -7.03
C LEU A 359 -16.34 -24.19 -6.35
N ASN A 360 -15.55 -25.26 -6.35
CA ASN A 360 -15.85 -26.49 -5.62
C ASN A 360 -15.93 -26.24 -4.11
N LEU A 361 -14.96 -25.51 -3.53
CA LEU A 361 -14.98 -25.15 -2.11
C LEU A 361 -16.15 -24.23 -1.77
N ILE A 362 -16.43 -23.23 -2.59
CA ILE A 362 -17.59 -22.33 -2.41
C ILE A 362 -18.88 -23.12 -2.47
N GLY A 363 -19.01 -24.10 -3.37
CA GLY A 363 -20.17 -24.97 -3.46
C GLY A 363 -20.38 -25.83 -2.19
N ARG A 364 -19.30 -26.28 -1.53
CA ARG A 364 -19.37 -27.06 -0.28
C ARG A 364 -19.58 -26.17 0.96
N TYR A 365 -18.99 -24.98 0.99
CA TYR A 365 -19.01 -24.05 2.13
C TYR A 365 -19.47 -22.65 1.75
N PRO A 366 -20.71 -22.46 1.21
CA PRO A 366 -21.10 -21.23 0.55
C PRO A 366 -21.18 -20.01 1.49
N LEU A 367 -21.62 -20.19 2.74
CA LEU A 367 -21.88 -19.07 3.65
C LEU A 367 -20.63 -18.62 4.40
N THR A 368 -19.84 -19.57 4.91
CA THR A 368 -18.71 -19.28 5.81
C THR A 368 -17.34 -19.43 5.14
N GLY A 369 -17.28 -20.14 4.01
CA GLY A 369 -16.00 -20.58 3.47
C GLY A 369 -15.29 -21.54 4.42
N VAL A 370 -13.98 -21.70 4.21
CA VAL A 370 -13.13 -22.63 4.98
C VAL A 370 -12.25 -21.93 6.02
N GLY A 371 -12.30 -20.59 6.11
CA GLY A 371 -11.44 -19.83 7.00
C GLY A 371 -10.03 -19.59 6.44
N PHE A 372 -9.09 -19.29 7.35
CA PHE A 372 -7.73 -18.85 6.99
C PHE A 372 -6.64 -19.89 7.32
N PHE A 373 -6.99 -21.03 7.91
CA PHE A 373 -6.04 -22.03 8.44
C PHE A 373 -5.82 -23.24 7.52
N GLY A 374 -6.40 -23.25 6.35
CA GLY A 374 -6.36 -24.36 5.40
C GLY A 374 -7.74 -24.85 5.02
N THR A 375 -7.81 -25.96 4.30
CA THR A 375 -9.06 -26.61 3.90
C THR A 375 -9.23 -27.95 4.63
N PRO A 376 -10.46 -28.32 5.01
CA PRO A 376 -10.76 -29.68 5.45
C PRO A 376 -10.63 -30.71 4.32
N ASP A 377 -10.66 -30.27 3.06
CA ASP A 377 -10.63 -31.10 1.88
C ASP A 377 -9.20 -31.21 1.34
N ILE A 378 -8.61 -32.42 1.40
CA ILE A 378 -7.22 -32.68 1.02
C ILE A 378 -7.01 -32.53 -0.50
N ASP A 379 -8.08 -32.69 -1.29
CA ASP A 379 -8.01 -32.75 -2.75
C ASP A 379 -8.13 -31.38 -3.44
N VAL A 380 -8.25 -30.29 -2.66
CA VAL A 380 -8.55 -28.96 -3.22
C VAL A 380 -7.53 -27.95 -2.72
N TYR A 381 -6.93 -27.22 -3.65
CA TYR A 381 -5.98 -26.16 -3.34
C TYR A 381 -6.68 -24.92 -2.80
N VAL A 382 -6.17 -24.37 -1.70
CA VAL A 382 -6.62 -23.07 -1.15
C VAL A 382 -5.69 -21.98 -1.62
N GLY A 383 -6.12 -21.27 -2.62
CA GLY A 383 -5.41 -20.14 -3.21
C GLY A 383 -5.97 -19.92 -4.60
N VAL A 384 -6.33 -18.70 -4.92
CA VAL A 384 -6.90 -18.37 -6.23
C VAL A 384 -6.51 -16.96 -6.63
N SER A 385 -6.04 -16.82 -7.86
CA SER A 385 -5.60 -15.56 -8.44
C SER A 385 -6.79 -14.65 -8.83
N MET A 386 -7.74 -14.46 -7.89
CA MET A 386 -8.87 -13.55 -8.01
C MET A 386 -9.37 -13.21 -6.61
N VAL A 387 -9.31 -11.94 -6.21
CA VAL A 387 -9.64 -11.53 -4.83
C VAL A 387 -11.07 -11.92 -4.42
N TYR A 388 -12.01 -11.86 -5.33
CA TYR A 388 -13.43 -12.15 -5.02
C TYR A 388 -13.66 -13.64 -4.76
N LEU A 389 -13.05 -14.52 -5.54
CA LEU A 389 -13.09 -15.96 -5.30
C LEU A 389 -12.29 -16.35 -4.07
N LEU A 390 -11.14 -15.73 -3.82
CA LEU A 390 -10.35 -15.96 -2.61
C LEU A 390 -11.16 -15.62 -1.36
N LEU A 391 -11.84 -14.47 -1.35
CA LEU A 391 -12.71 -14.09 -0.25
C LEU A 391 -13.90 -15.03 -0.09
N ALA A 392 -14.54 -15.44 -1.20
CA ALA A 392 -15.63 -16.38 -1.16
C ALA A 392 -15.20 -17.78 -0.66
N GLN A 393 -14.00 -18.22 -1.04
CA GLN A 393 -13.38 -19.46 -0.57
C GLN A 393 -13.06 -19.42 0.93
N GLN A 394 -12.47 -18.29 1.41
CA GLN A 394 -12.06 -18.14 2.80
C GLN A 394 -13.19 -17.69 3.73
N MET A 395 -14.02 -16.75 3.31
CA MET A 395 -15.02 -16.06 4.14
C MET A 395 -16.47 -16.30 3.69
N GLY A 396 -16.66 -17.20 2.73
CA GLY A 396 -17.97 -17.45 2.11
C GLY A 396 -18.41 -16.30 1.19
N ILE A 397 -19.54 -16.49 0.53
CA ILE A 397 -20.16 -15.49 -0.34
C ILE A 397 -20.46 -14.19 0.45
N ILE A 398 -20.76 -14.29 1.74
CA ILE A 398 -21.05 -13.14 2.60
C ILE A 398 -19.81 -12.24 2.70
N GLY A 399 -18.63 -12.78 2.94
CA GLY A 399 -17.36 -12.01 3.01
C GLY A 399 -17.03 -11.33 1.69
N SER A 400 -17.14 -12.07 0.58
CA SER A 400 -16.90 -11.53 -0.78
C SER A 400 -17.91 -10.43 -1.13
N ALA A 401 -19.19 -10.63 -0.82
CA ALA A 401 -20.25 -9.66 -1.06
C ALA A 401 -20.05 -8.37 -0.25
N LEU A 402 -19.67 -8.48 1.04
CA LEU A 402 -19.37 -7.32 1.88
C LEU A 402 -18.18 -6.52 1.32
N TYR A 403 -17.10 -7.19 0.91
CA TYR A 403 -15.94 -6.53 0.30
C TYR A 403 -16.34 -5.78 -0.97
N LEU A 404 -17.09 -6.42 -1.87
CA LEU A 404 -17.56 -5.80 -3.11
C LEU A 404 -18.51 -4.63 -2.83
N LEU A 405 -19.42 -4.78 -1.87
CA LEU A 405 -20.37 -3.74 -1.47
C LEU A 405 -19.64 -2.51 -0.90
N ILE A 406 -18.59 -2.71 -0.09
CA ILE A 406 -17.76 -1.61 0.42
C ILE A 406 -17.12 -0.83 -0.74
N GLY A 407 -16.50 -1.53 -1.71
CA GLY A 407 -15.89 -0.90 -2.87
C GLY A 407 -16.91 -0.12 -3.71
N LEU A 408 -18.07 -0.71 -4.01
CA LEU A 408 -19.14 -0.07 -4.77
C LEU A 408 -19.73 1.14 -4.03
N ALA A 409 -20.03 1.00 -2.73
CA ALA A 409 -20.53 2.10 -1.92
C ALA A 409 -19.54 3.26 -1.84
N TYR A 410 -18.23 2.95 -1.71
CA TYR A 410 -17.17 3.94 -1.76
C TYR A 410 -17.19 4.72 -3.08
N LEU A 411 -17.21 4.02 -4.21
CA LEU A 411 -17.24 4.65 -5.54
C LEU A 411 -18.46 5.54 -5.73
N VAL A 412 -19.63 5.08 -5.30
CA VAL A 412 -20.89 5.85 -5.35
C VAL A 412 -20.79 7.14 -4.53
N ILE A 413 -20.25 7.05 -3.30
CA ILE A 413 -20.08 8.22 -2.42
C ILE A 413 -19.11 9.24 -3.05
N LEU A 414 -17.96 8.77 -3.56
CA LEU A 414 -16.98 9.67 -4.16
C LEU A 414 -17.51 10.30 -5.44
N PHE A 415 -18.17 9.54 -6.31
CA PHE A 415 -18.74 10.04 -7.55
C PHE A 415 -19.87 11.05 -7.28
N ALA A 416 -20.77 10.75 -6.33
CA ALA A 416 -21.82 11.68 -5.92
C ALA A 416 -21.23 13.00 -5.37
N THR A 417 -20.14 12.92 -4.61
CA THR A 417 -19.44 14.11 -4.10
C THR A 417 -18.77 14.87 -5.23
N PHE A 418 -18.06 14.17 -6.14
CA PHE A 418 -17.40 14.77 -7.29
C PHE A 418 -18.39 15.56 -8.17
N ARG A 419 -19.59 15.04 -8.40
CA ARG A 419 -20.63 15.73 -9.19
C ARG A 419 -21.12 17.04 -8.56
N ARG A 420 -21.01 17.19 -7.25
CA ARG A 420 -21.41 18.39 -6.50
C ARG A 420 -20.28 19.43 -6.42
N LEU A 421 -19.04 19.03 -6.70
CA LEU A 421 -17.92 19.95 -6.61
C LEU A 421 -17.98 21.05 -7.68
N PRO A 422 -17.65 22.31 -7.34
CA PRO A 422 -17.40 23.35 -8.32
C PRO A 422 -16.23 22.95 -9.23
N LYS A 423 -16.31 23.33 -10.49
CA LYS A 423 -15.22 23.08 -11.45
C LYS A 423 -13.91 23.69 -10.96
N ARG A 424 -12.80 22.95 -11.09
CA ARG A 424 -11.44 23.35 -10.68
C ARG A 424 -11.26 23.48 -9.16
N HIS A 425 -12.12 22.85 -8.35
CA HIS A 425 -11.95 22.79 -6.90
C HIS A 425 -10.69 22.01 -6.55
N ARG A 426 -10.03 22.34 -5.41
CA ARG A 426 -8.80 21.64 -4.96
C ARG A 426 -9.02 20.15 -4.68
N LEU A 427 -10.19 19.75 -4.23
CA LEU A 427 -10.55 18.36 -3.93
C LEU A 427 -10.93 17.54 -5.18
N GLU A 428 -11.02 18.17 -6.38
CA GLU A 428 -11.35 17.47 -7.62
C GLU A 428 -10.34 16.35 -7.95
N ALA A 429 -9.04 16.70 -7.92
CA ALA A 429 -7.98 15.73 -8.19
C ALA A 429 -7.88 14.62 -7.15
N PRO A 430 -7.89 14.86 -5.82
CA PRO A 430 -7.92 13.79 -4.81
C PRO A 430 -9.12 12.85 -4.95
N LEU A 431 -10.34 13.35 -5.19
CA LEU A 431 -11.53 12.50 -5.37
C LEU A 431 -11.39 11.59 -6.58
N LEU A 432 -10.92 12.11 -7.72
CA LEU A 432 -10.66 11.30 -8.91
C LEU A 432 -9.50 10.33 -8.68
N ALA A 433 -8.38 10.80 -8.11
CA ALA A 433 -7.19 10.00 -7.85
C ALA A 433 -7.52 8.77 -7.01
N TYR A 434 -8.07 8.99 -5.82
CA TYR A 434 -8.33 7.90 -4.88
C TYR A 434 -9.55 7.04 -5.27
N GLY A 435 -10.59 7.67 -5.85
CA GLY A 435 -11.75 6.93 -6.34
C GLY A 435 -11.39 5.95 -7.45
N LEU A 436 -10.66 6.43 -8.43
CA LEU A 436 -10.33 5.63 -9.60
C LEU A 436 -9.14 4.69 -9.39
N ALA A 437 -8.26 4.98 -8.41
CA ALA A 437 -7.27 4.01 -7.95
C ALA A 437 -7.96 2.78 -7.33
N ILE A 438 -9.00 2.95 -6.51
CA ILE A 438 -9.80 1.85 -6.00
C ILE A 438 -10.57 1.13 -7.12
N LEU A 439 -11.14 1.85 -8.08
CA LEU A 439 -11.76 1.22 -9.25
C LEU A 439 -10.76 0.36 -10.03
N GLY A 440 -9.56 0.88 -10.29
CA GLY A 440 -8.47 0.15 -10.93
C GLY A 440 -8.07 -1.10 -10.15
N ALA A 441 -7.97 -1.00 -8.83
CA ALA A 441 -7.70 -2.13 -7.95
C ALA A 441 -8.86 -3.16 -7.97
N MET A 442 -10.11 -2.73 -7.99
CA MET A 442 -11.26 -3.63 -8.10
C MET A 442 -11.25 -4.39 -9.43
N VAL A 443 -10.90 -3.73 -10.55
CA VAL A 443 -10.76 -4.40 -11.86
C VAL A 443 -9.54 -5.33 -11.85
N GLY A 444 -8.38 -4.87 -11.35
CA GLY A 444 -7.18 -5.70 -11.20
C GLY A 444 -7.43 -6.93 -10.32
N GLY A 445 -8.27 -6.79 -9.30
CA GLY A 445 -8.68 -7.87 -8.38
C GLY A 445 -9.49 -9.01 -9.02
N VAL A 446 -10.02 -8.82 -10.24
CA VAL A 446 -10.59 -9.91 -11.03
C VAL A 446 -9.50 -10.86 -11.53
N PHE A 447 -8.27 -10.35 -11.70
CA PHE A 447 -7.15 -11.10 -12.26
C PHE A 447 -6.07 -11.42 -11.23
N ASP A 448 -6.18 -10.86 -10.01
CA ASP A 448 -5.20 -11.09 -8.95
C ASP A 448 -5.81 -10.90 -7.55
N HIS A 449 -5.10 -11.34 -6.50
CA HIS A 449 -5.62 -11.40 -5.14
C HIS A 449 -4.91 -10.46 -4.13
N PHE A 450 -3.96 -9.64 -4.57
CA PHE A 450 -3.11 -8.82 -3.69
C PHE A 450 -3.85 -7.80 -2.82
N TYR A 451 -5.03 -7.36 -3.22
CA TYR A 451 -5.79 -6.31 -2.53
C TYR A 451 -6.45 -6.79 -1.23
N PHE A 452 -6.55 -8.10 -1.06
CA PHE A 452 -6.90 -8.76 0.18
C PHE A 452 -6.18 -10.11 0.25
N ASN A 453 -5.02 -10.14 0.90
CA ASN A 453 -4.25 -11.37 1.04
C ASN A 453 -3.38 -11.30 2.30
N LEU A 454 -3.24 -12.44 3.00
CA LEU A 454 -2.46 -12.54 4.24
C LEU A 454 -0.94 -12.40 4.04
N THR A 455 -0.44 -12.53 2.81
CA THR A 455 1.01 -12.47 2.50
C THR A 455 1.43 -11.16 1.84
N PHE A 456 0.51 -10.41 1.23
CA PHE A 456 0.78 -9.15 0.54
C PHE A 456 0.21 -7.94 1.28
N ILE A 457 0.48 -7.88 2.58
CA ILE A 457 -0.09 -6.86 3.49
C ILE A 457 0.18 -5.43 3.02
N HIS A 458 1.31 -5.14 2.40
CA HIS A 458 1.66 -3.81 1.91
C HIS A 458 0.66 -3.28 0.86
N ILE A 459 0.17 -4.15 -0.05
CA ILE A 459 -0.81 -3.75 -1.06
C ILE A 459 -2.20 -3.61 -0.42
N SER A 460 -2.57 -4.52 0.48
CA SER A 460 -3.80 -4.42 1.25
C SER A 460 -3.82 -3.14 2.11
N ALA A 461 -2.70 -2.80 2.77
CA ALA A 461 -2.58 -1.56 3.54
C ALA A 461 -2.74 -0.32 2.65
N LEU A 462 -2.13 -0.32 1.44
CA LEU A 462 -2.30 0.77 0.48
C LEU A 462 -3.75 0.90 -0.01
N TYR A 463 -4.44 -0.23 -0.22
CA TYR A 463 -5.86 -0.25 -0.62
C TYR A 463 -6.73 0.50 0.41
N TRP A 464 -6.65 0.11 1.69
CA TRP A 464 -7.47 0.71 2.74
C TRP A 464 -7.03 2.13 3.10
N LEU A 465 -5.73 2.43 3.05
CA LEU A 465 -5.20 3.78 3.19
C LEU A 465 -5.74 4.70 2.08
N THR A 466 -5.71 4.24 0.83
CA THR A 466 -6.23 4.98 -0.34
C THR A 466 -7.74 5.23 -0.20
N MET A 467 -8.48 4.23 0.25
CA MET A 467 -9.93 4.37 0.53
C MET A 467 -10.18 5.40 1.64
N GLY A 468 -9.36 5.39 2.71
CA GLY A 468 -9.40 6.39 3.78
C GLY A 468 -9.14 7.80 3.26
N LEU A 469 -8.11 8.01 2.43
CA LEU A 469 -7.76 9.31 1.85
C LEU A 469 -8.87 9.86 0.94
N GLY A 470 -9.49 9.01 0.13
CA GLY A 470 -10.66 9.41 -0.66
C GLY A 470 -11.83 9.83 0.20
N MET A 471 -12.07 9.12 1.30
CA MET A 471 -13.13 9.51 2.26
C MET A 471 -12.79 10.80 3.00
N VAL A 472 -11.50 11.07 3.30
CA VAL A 472 -11.06 12.39 3.83
C VAL A 472 -11.46 13.50 2.87
N ALA A 473 -11.23 13.34 1.54
CA ALA A 473 -11.64 14.35 0.56
C ALA A 473 -13.15 14.60 0.58
N VAL A 474 -13.96 13.54 0.73
CA VAL A 474 -15.42 13.65 0.89
C VAL A 474 -15.80 14.41 2.16
N LEU A 475 -15.15 14.09 3.30
CA LEU A 475 -15.46 14.72 4.58
C LEU A 475 -15.05 16.19 4.61
N LEU A 476 -13.91 16.55 4.01
CA LEU A 476 -13.46 17.92 3.87
C LEU A 476 -14.44 18.74 3.02
N TRP A 477 -14.90 18.19 1.90
CA TRP A 477 -15.91 18.86 1.09
C TRP A 477 -17.23 19.08 1.86
N ARG A 478 -17.73 18.06 2.55
CA ARG A 478 -18.94 18.19 3.36
C ARG A 478 -18.84 19.25 4.47
N ALA A 479 -17.64 19.43 5.03
CA ALA A 479 -17.37 20.44 6.04
C ALA A 479 -17.41 21.86 5.41
N GLU A 480 -16.80 22.04 4.24
CA GLU A 480 -16.86 23.31 3.48
C GLU A 480 -18.29 23.65 3.03
N GLU A 481 -19.03 22.66 2.49
CA GLU A 481 -20.41 22.82 2.04
C GLU A 481 -21.34 23.30 3.17
N LYS A 482 -21.16 22.75 4.38
CA LYS A 482 -21.93 23.16 5.57
C LYS A 482 -21.63 24.60 6.00
N GLN A 483 -20.40 25.08 5.84
CA GLN A 483 -20.01 26.45 6.19
C GLN A 483 -20.54 27.48 5.17
N GLN A 484 -20.81 27.08 3.95
CA GLN A 484 -21.34 27.95 2.87
C GLN A 484 -22.87 28.09 2.90
N LEU A 485 -23.59 27.23 3.62
CA LEU A 485 -25.03 27.34 3.75
C LEU A 485 -25.41 28.49 4.69
N PRO A 486 -26.32 29.42 4.31
CA PRO A 486 -26.80 30.48 5.17
C PRO A 486 -27.51 29.87 6.40
N GLY A 487 -26.90 29.96 7.57
CA GLY A 487 -27.40 29.40 8.83
C GLY A 487 -26.43 28.48 9.59
N GLY A 488 -25.21 28.26 9.08
CA GLY A 488 -24.19 27.41 9.70
C GLY A 488 -23.44 28.01 10.89
N ALA A 489 -23.91 29.11 11.43
CA ALA A 489 -23.37 29.71 12.67
C ALA A 489 -24.38 29.53 13.82
N ARG A 490 -24.50 28.30 14.37
CA ARG A 490 -25.01 28.05 15.73
C ARG A 490 -24.36 26.81 16.31
#